data_6b01e76fb225fed420c20d894de011d1
#
_entry.id   6b01e76fb225fed420c20d894de011d1
#
_cell.length_a   1.000
_cell.length_b   1.000
_cell.length_c   1.000
_cell.angle_alpha   90.00
_cell.angle_beta   90.00
_cell.angle_gamma   90.00
#
_symmetry.space_group_name_H-M   'P 1'
#
loop_
_entity.id
_entity.type
_entity.pdbx_description
1 polymer ?
#
loop_
_entity_poly.entity_id
_entity_poly.type
_entity_poly.pdbx_seq_one_letter_code
_entity_poly.pdbx_strand_id
1 'polypeptide(L)'
;MKVVIFFTFFFIDSIYGSESTINNQWCEKMNGVSQFTTKDRTYVDCLTSEFAVEAEYDYNWKEAIGQSLHYAETTNRQAAILFIKRKETKKDYLSELNRVIAKFELPIKVFITEE
;
A
#
# COMPACT_ATOMS: atom_id res chain seq x y z
N MET A 1 -10.99 -35.07 -9.67
CA MET A 1 -12.27 -34.37 -9.63
C MET A 1 -12.34 -33.41 -8.46
N LYS A 2 -12.25 -33.92 -7.24
CA LYS A 2 -12.32 -33.05 -6.05
C LYS A 2 -11.21 -32.02 -6.00
N VAL A 3 -10.04 -32.36 -6.51
CA VAL A 3 -8.89 -31.46 -6.53
C VAL A 3 -9.17 -30.25 -7.41
N VAL A 4 -9.87 -30.44 -8.53
CA VAL A 4 -10.19 -29.35 -9.44
C VAL A 4 -11.12 -28.34 -8.77
N ILE A 5 -12.14 -28.81 -8.05
CA ILE A 5 -13.11 -27.95 -7.37
C ILE A 5 -12.40 -27.15 -6.27
N PHE A 6 -11.55 -27.81 -5.50
CA PHE A 6 -10.77 -27.18 -4.44
C PHE A 6 -9.86 -26.10 -5.00
N PHE A 7 -9.20 -26.39 -6.10
CA PHE A 7 -8.30 -25.47 -6.76
C PHE A 7 -9.04 -24.23 -7.25
N THR A 8 -10.25 -24.41 -7.81
CA THR A 8 -11.08 -23.30 -8.28
C THR A 8 -11.46 -22.39 -7.13
N PHE A 9 -11.84 -22.96 -5.99
CA PHE A 9 -12.20 -22.18 -4.82
C PHE A 9 -11.02 -21.33 -4.32
N PHE A 10 -9.84 -21.91 -4.26
CA PHE A 10 -8.64 -21.20 -3.85
C PHE A 10 -8.32 -20.06 -4.80
N PHE A 11 -8.49 -20.29 -6.09
CA PHE A 11 -8.26 -19.27 -7.11
C PHE A 11 -9.22 -18.09 -6.95
N ILE A 12 -10.49 -18.35 -6.64
CA ILE A 12 -11.48 -17.30 -6.40
C ILE A 12 -11.08 -16.45 -5.21
N ASP A 13 -10.61 -17.04 -4.12
CA ASP A 13 -10.17 -16.31 -2.95
C ASP A 13 -9.03 -15.34 -3.28
N SER A 14 -8.11 -15.74 -4.16
CA SER A 14 -6.98 -14.88 -4.52
C SER A 14 -7.38 -13.72 -5.44
N ILE A 15 -8.54 -13.78 -6.09
CA ILE A 15 -9.02 -12.70 -6.94
C ILE A 15 -9.66 -11.57 -6.12
N TYR A 16 -10.26 -11.88 -4.98
CA TYR A 16 -10.98 -10.91 -4.18
C TYR A 16 -10.08 -10.24 -3.16
N GLY A 17 -9.56 -9.08 -3.53
CA GLY A 17 -9.28 -8.02 -2.62
C GLY A 17 -8.17 -8.21 -1.59
N SER A 18 -7.08 -8.85 -1.93
CA SER A 18 -5.93 -8.72 -1.04
C SER A 18 -5.31 -7.34 -1.21
N GLU A 19 -4.64 -6.88 -0.16
CA GLU A 19 -3.88 -5.63 -0.18
C GLU A 19 -2.91 -5.60 -1.35
N SER A 20 -2.20 -6.70 -1.62
CA SER A 20 -1.24 -6.76 -2.71
C SER A 20 -1.91 -6.67 -4.08
N THR A 21 -3.10 -7.25 -4.23
CA THR A 21 -3.84 -7.13 -5.50
C THR A 21 -4.24 -5.68 -5.77
N ILE A 22 -4.75 -5.00 -4.76
CA ILE A 22 -5.14 -3.60 -4.87
C ILE A 22 -3.92 -2.74 -5.19
N ASN A 23 -2.82 -2.97 -4.49
CA ASN A 23 -1.58 -2.25 -4.73
C ASN A 23 -1.07 -2.47 -6.15
N ASN A 24 -1.03 -3.72 -6.60
CA ASN A 24 -0.48 -4.03 -7.92
C ASN A 24 -1.28 -3.38 -9.04
N GLN A 25 -2.60 -3.37 -8.93
CA GLN A 25 -3.47 -2.73 -9.91
C GLN A 25 -3.25 -1.22 -9.91
N TRP A 26 -3.17 -0.61 -8.75
CA TRP A 26 -2.93 0.82 -8.62
C TRP A 26 -1.54 1.18 -9.18
N CYS A 27 -0.53 0.40 -8.82
CA CYS A 27 0.85 0.61 -9.24
C CYS A 27 0.99 0.56 -10.77
N GLU A 28 0.30 -0.39 -11.40
CA GLU A 28 0.31 -0.49 -12.87
C GLU A 28 -0.26 0.77 -13.51
N LYS A 29 -1.34 1.31 -12.98
CA LYS A 29 -1.93 2.56 -13.48
C LYS A 29 -0.98 3.75 -13.33
N MET A 30 -0.12 3.71 -12.32
CA MET A 30 0.85 4.75 -12.06
C MET A 30 2.17 4.54 -12.82
N ASN A 31 2.26 3.53 -13.66
CA ASN A 31 3.47 3.13 -14.38
C ASN A 31 4.62 2.82 -13.42
N GLY A 32 4.30 2.26 -12.27
CA GLY A 32 5.27 1.91 -11.26
C GLY A 32 5.73 0.47 -11.35
N VAL A 33 6.73 0.14 -10.55
CA VAL A 33 7.23 -1.23 -10.38
C VAL A 33 6.76 -1.72 -9.01
N SER A 34 5.92 -2.76 -9.00
CA SER A 34 5.45 -3.32 -7.74
C SER A 34 6.49 -4.25 -7.14
N GLN A 35 6.53 -4.30 -5.81
CA GLN A 35 7.42 -5.17 -5.05
C GLN A 35 8.90 -4.96 -5.42
N PHE A 36 9.31 -3.70 -5.49
CA PHE A 36 10.70 -3.35 -5.80
C PHE A 36 11.59 -3.68 -4.60
N THR A 37 12.68 -4.44 -4.85
CA THR A 37 13.63 -4.80 -3.81
C THR A 37 14.64 -3.67 -3.61
N THR A 38 14.78 -3.19 -2.39
CA THR A 38 15.72 -2.12 -2.04
C THR A 38 17.13 -2.66 -1.78
N LYS A 39 18.08 -1.76 -1.54
CA LYS A 39 19.46 -2.14 -1.23
C LYS A 39 19.57 -2.92 0.07
N ASP A 40 18.72 -2.64 1.05
CA ASP A 40 18.72 -3.36 2.32
C ASP A 40 17.80 -4.58 2.33
N ARG A 41 17.34 -4.98 1.13
CA ARG A 41 16.53 -6.19 0.89
C ARG A 41 15.11 -6.11 1.47
N THR A 42 14.59 -4.92 1.66
CA THR A 42 13.16 -4.73 1.92
C THR A 42 12.43 -4.50 0.60
N TYR A 43 11.10 -4.56 0.63
CA TYR A 43 10.29 -4.43 -0.59
C TYR A 43 9.43 -3.19 -0.51
N VAL A 44 9.56 -2.35 -1.52
CA VAL A 44 8.65 -1.22 -1.70
C VAL A 44 7.43 -1.72 -2.45
N ASP A 45 6.24 -1.45 -1.93
CA ASP A 45 5.02 -1.95 -2.58
C ASP A 45 4.87 -1.42 -4.00
N CYS A 46 5.16 -0.14 -4.22
CA CYS A 46 5.14 0.43 -5.57
C CYS A 46 6.18 1.53 -5.68
N LEU A 47 7.10 1.37 -6.62
CA LEU A 47 8.11 2.39 -6.90
C LEU A 47 7.77 3.07 -8.21
N THR A 48 7.46 4.36 -8.16
CA THR A 48 7.24 5.18 -9.35
C THR A 48 8.47 6.04 -9.62
N SER A 49 8.44 6.83 -10.67
CA SER A 49 9.56 7.76 -10.94
C SER A 49 9.72 8.80 -9.83
N GLU A 50 8.66 9.09 -9.10
CA GLU A 50 8.63 10.14 -8.10
C GLU A 50 8.53 9.62 -6.67
N PHE A 51 7.82 8.53 -6.45
CA PHE A 51 7.44 8.07 -5.12
C PHE A 51 7.90 6.67 -4.80
N ALA A 52 8.25 6.45 -3.54
CA ALA A 52 8.32 5.12 -2.94
C ALA A 52 7.05 4.96 -2.11
N VAL A 53 6.19 4.05 -2.51
CA VAL A 53 4.82 3.93 -1.99
C VAL A 53 4.68 2.70 -1.12
N GLU A 54 4.16 2.91 0.08
CA GLU A 54 3.74 1.84 0.98
C GLU A 54 2.22 1.75 0.92
N ALA A 55 1.70 0.57 0.56
CA ALA A 55 0.26 0.32 0.52
C ALA A 55 -0.17 -0.33 1.82
N GLU A 56 -1.24 0.17 2.40
CA GLU A 56 -1.71 -0.35 3.68
C GLU A 56 -3.22 -0.17 3.81
N TYR A 57 -3.88 -1.12 4.46
CA TYR A 57 -5.26 -0.93 4.86
C TYR A 57 -5.36 0.19 5.89
N ASP A 58 -6.49 0.86 5.89
CA ASP A 58 -6.73 2.06 6.68
C ASP A 58 -6.40 1.91 8.17
N TYR A 59 -6.70 0.76 8.77
CA TYR A 59 -6.47 0.54 10.20
C TYR A 59 -4.99 0.40 10.56
N ASN A 60 -4.11 0.15 9.58
CA ASN A 60 -2.66 0.01 9.77
C ASN A 60 -1.88 1.27 9.39
N TRP A 61 -2.52 2.42 9.39
CA TRP A 61 -1.90 3.66 8.94
C TRP A 61 -0.64 4.04 9.72
N LYS A 62 -0.57 3.65 11.01
CA LYS A 62 0.60 3.97 11.83
C LYS A 62 1.86 3.27 11.33
N GLU A 63 1.73 2.01 10.93
CA GLU A 63 2.85 1.27 10.35
C GLU A 63 3.27 1.86 9.02
N ALA A 64 2.31 2.33 8.24
CA ALA A 64 2.59 2.90 6.93
C ALA A 64 3.49 4.14 7.02
N ILE A 65 3.36 4.94 8.06
CA ILE A 65 4.21 6.11 8.25
C ILE A 65 5.69 5.71 8.30
N GLY A 66 6.04 4.77 9.18
CA GLY A 66 7.43 4.35 9.32
C GLY A 66 7.99 3.70 8.07
N GLN A 67 7.20 2.82 7.47
CA GLN A 67 7.65 2.08 6.29
C GLN A 67 7.81 2.99 5.08
N SER A 68 6.90 3.93 4.86
CA SER A 68 7.02 4.85 3.73
C SER A 68 8.25 5.74 3.84
N LEU A 69 8.56 6.22 5.03
CA LEU A 69 9.75 7.03 5.26
C LEU A 69 11.03 6.21 5.04
N HIS A 70 11.06 4.99 5.53
CA HIS A 70 12.21 4.10 5.32
C HIS A 70 12.45 3.83 3.83
N TYR A 71 11.40 3.51 3.10
CA TYR A 71 11.53 3.24 1.66
C TYR A 71 11.94 4.48 0.89
N ALA A 72 11.47 5.65 1.30
CA ALA A 72 11.91 6.91 0.69
C ALA A 72 13.41 7.12 0.87
N GLU A 73 13.92 6.82 2.06
CA GLU A 73 15.34 6.94 2.36
C GLU A 73 16.17 5.97 1.51
N THR A 74 15.75 4.70 1.42
CA THR A 74 16.53 3.68 0.70
C THR A 74 16.49 3.85 -0.82
N THR A 75 15.46 4.52 -1.36
CA THR A 75 15.30 4.70 -2.81
C THR A 75 15.60 6.12 -3.27
N ASN A 76 15.81 7.03 -2.37
CA ASN A 76 15.95 8.47 -2.65
C ASN A 76 14.77 9.00 -3.45
N ARG A 77 13.56 8.55 -3.12
CA ARG A 77 12.30 9.00 -3.70
C ARG A 77 11.44 9.63 -2.61
N GLN A 78 10.40 10.34 -3.00
CA GLN A 78 9.48 10.92 -2.03
C GLN A 78 8.64 9.82 -1.40
N ALA A 79 8.43 9.90 -0.07
CA ALA A 79 7.58 8.95 0.62
C ALA A 79 6.12 9.14 0.24
N ALA A 80 5.41 8.02 0.05
CA ALA A 80 3.98 8.05 -0.18
C ALA A 80 3.32 6.84 0.47
N ILE A 81 2.06 7.03 0.82
CA ILE A 81 1.21 5.97 1.34
C ILE A 81 0.03 5.80 0.40
N LEU A 82 -0.22 4.58 -0.04
CA LEU A 82 -1.48 4.22 -0.68
C LEU A 82 -2.41 3.74 0.42
N PHE A 83 -3.28 4.63 0.85
CA PHE A 83 -4.24 4.37 1.93
C PHE A 83 -5.45 3.64 1.33
N ILE A 84 -5.65 2.39 1.74
CA ILE A 84 -6.74 1.56 1.24
C ILE A 84 -7.89 1.59 2.23
N LYS A 85 -8.96 2.28 1.87
CA LYS A 85 -10.16 2.39 2.70
C LYS A 85 -10.95 1.09 2.59
N ARG A 86 -11.17 0.42 3.70
CA ARG A 86 -11.95 -0.81 3.74
C ARG A 86 -13.44 -0.48 3.80
N LYS A 87 -14.24 -1.34 3.18
CA LYS A 87 -15.70 -1.15 3.11
C LYS A 87 -16.36 -1.14 4.47
N GLU A 88 -15.95 -2.03 5.34
CA GLU A 88 -16.56 -2.18 6.65
C GLU A 88 -15.98 -1.25 7.73
N THR A 89 -14.94 -0.50 7.42
CA THR A 89 -14.35 0.41 8.41
C THR A 89 -15.23 1.64 8.58
N LYS A 90 -15.66 1.90 9.81
CA LYS A 90 -16.50 3.06 10.14
C LYS A 90 -15.70 4.19 10.76
N LYS A 91 -14.55 3.88 11.34
CA LYS A 91 -13.70 4.88 11.97
C LYS A 91 -12.94 5.69 10.91
N ASP A 92 -12.80 6.97 11.15
CA ASP A 92 -12.11 7.87 10.21
C ASP A 92 -10.60 7.85 10.47
N TYR A 93 -9.96 6.79 10.02
CA TYR A 93 -8.50 6.66 10.15
C TYR A 93 -7.75 7.65 9.28
N LEU A 94 -8.34 8.07 8.17
CA LEU A 94 -7.68 9.03 7.28
C LEU A 94 -7.46 10.36 7.99
N SER A 95 -8.45 10.80 8.77
CA SER A 95 -8.32 12.01 9.54
C SER A 95 -7.20 11.91 10.57
N GLU A 96 -7.05 10.74 11.22
CA GLU A 96 -5.96 10.53 12.16
C GLU A 96 -4.59 10.60 11.46
N LEU A 97 -4.45 9.92 10.35
CA LEU A 97 -3.22 9.93 9.56
C LEU A 97 -2.85 11.36 9.15
N ASN A 98 -3.81 12.08 8.61
CA ASN A 98 -3.58 13.44 8.13
C ASN A 98 -3.18 14.39 9.27
N ARG A 99 -3.76 14.22 10.45
CA ARG A 99 -3.39 15.06 11.60
C ARG A 99 -1.95 14.83 12.02
N VAL A 100 -1.49 13.58 12.02
CA VAL A 100 -0.11 13.27 12.39
C VAL A 100 0.86 13.83 11.35
N ILE A 101 0.56 13.63 10.07
CA ILE A 101 1.40 14.16 8.98
C ILE A 101 1.52 15.68 9.10
N ALA A 102 0.39 16.36 9.34
CA ALA A 102 0.38 17.83 9.41
C ALA A 102 1.12 18.33 10.64
N LYS A 103 0.86 17.74 11.79
CA LYS A 103 1.46 18.19 13.05
C LYS A 103 2.99 18.11 13.02
N PHE A 104 3.51 17.03 12.49
CA PHE A 104 4.95 16.79 12.48
C PHE A 104 5.60 17.12 11.14
N GLU A 105 4.82 17.71 10.23
CA GLU A 105 5.31 18.13 8.91
C GLU A 105 6.05 17.01 8.19
N LEU A 106 5.44 15.81 8.19
CA LEU A 106 6.06 14.65 7.55
C LEU A 106 5.97 14.77 6.03
N PRO A 107 7.07 14.51 5.31
CA PRO A 107 7.09 14.63 3.85
C PRO A 107 6.48 13.39 3.19
N ILE A 108 5.21 13.12 3.45
CA ILE A 108 4.51 11.94 2.97
C ILE A 108 3.31 12.36 2.14
N LYS A 109 3.26 11.88 0.89
CA LYS A 109 2.08 12.05 0.03
C LYS A 109 1.10 10.92 0.32
N VAL A 110 -0.18 11.24 0.46
CA VAL A 110 -1.21 10.21 0.68
C VAL A 110 -2.06 10.10 -0.58
N PHE A 111 -2.10 8.89 -1.14
CA PHE A 111 -3.03 8.50 -2.18
C PHE A 111 -4.11 7.65 -1.55
N ILE A 112 -5.33 7.76 -2.02
CA ILE A 112 -6.47 7.07 -1.43
C ILE A 112 -7.12 6.19 -2.48
N THR A 113 -7.38 4.93 -2.11
CA THR A 113 -8.17 4.03 -2.93
C THR A 113 -9.14 3.28 -2.03
N GLU A 114 -10.14 2.67 -2.62
CA GLU A 114 -11.11 1.89 -1.86
C GLU A 114 -10.99 0.41 -2.20
N GLU A 115 -11.31 -0.39 -1.21
CA GLU A 115 -11.33 -1.85 -1.33
C GLU A 115 -12.36 -2.32 -2.35
#